data_3610f40bb1b3ab2b17481f3c758bb89c
#
_entry.id   3610f40bb1b3ab2b17481f3c758bb89c
#
_cell.length_a   1.000
_cell.length_b   1.000
_cell.length_c   1.000
_cell.angle_alpha   90.00
_cell.angle_beta   90.00
_cell.angle_gamma   90.00
#
_symmetry.space_group_name_H-M   'P 1'
#
loop_
_entity.id
_entity.type
_entity.pdbx_description
1 polymer ?
#
loop_
_entity_poly.entity_id
_entity_poly.type
_entity_poly.pdbx_seq_one_letter_code
_entity_poly.pdbx_strand_id
1 'polypeptide(L)'
;MKEEIIKGDPRSKSTLSGKSLSWANDLSRSRKSGPSRKDKDWSMSSNSTISVHAGTMDDDSTGAVGTPIYQTSTFTLGESEYCAVEEGHARDKFIYTRYGNPSQWAVQNKLAALEGAESALVFSSGMAAITASVMALMDKGSHVVASNELYGGTYNLFNNEFPTFGMIVDFVDPTN
;
A
#
# COMPACT_ATOMS: atom_id res chain seq x y z
N MET A 1 9.87 2.61 60.84
CA MET A 1 9.58 1.95 59.57
C MET A 1 8.94 3.02 58.72
N LYS A 2 9.68 3.54 57.72
CA LYS A 2 9.27 4.65 56.88
C LYS A 2 8.65 4.09 55.59
N GLU A 3 7.41 4.45 55.30
CA GLU A 3 6.76 4.21 54.02
C GLU A 3 7.33 5.18 52.99
N GLU A 4 7.91 4.64 51.92
CA GLU A 4 8.36 5.40 50.76
C GLU A 4 7.20 5.45 49.74
N ILE A 5 6.63 6.64 49.58
CA ILE A 5 5.59 6.92 48.59
C ILE A 5 6.31 7.12 47.25
N ILE A 6 6.10 6.21 46.32
CA ILE A 6 6.55 6.34 44.92
C ILE A 6 5.68 7.41 44.25
N LYS A 7 6.26 8.58 43.99
CA LYS A 7 5.67 9.64 43.19
C LYS A 7 5.74 9.28 41.72
N GLY A 8 4.60 9.11 41.07
CA GLY A 8 4.50 8.94 39.63
C GLY A 8 5.01 10.17 38.86
N ASP A 9 5.74 9.93 37.77
CA ASP A 9 6.29 10.95 36.87
C ASP A 9 5.17 11.67 36.09
N PRO A 10 5.06 13.02 36.14
CA PRO A 10 3.97 13.76 35.48
C PRO A 10 4.21 14.02 33.99
N ARG A 11 5.07 13.26 33.28
CA ARG A 11 5.48 13.51 31.89
C ARG A 11 4.83 12.62 30.84
N SER A 12 3.69 11.99 31.08
CA SER A 12 2.96 11.25 30.06
C SER A 12 1.73 11.99 29.53
N LYS A 13 1.89 13.25 29.11
CA LYS A 13 0.96 13.87 28.17
C LYS A 13 1.55 13.81 26.78
N SER A 14 1.47 12.67 26.15
CA SER A 14 1.68 12.58 24.70
C SER A 14 0.47 13.16 24.00
N THR A 15 0.57 14.41 23.62
CA THR A 15 -0.30 15.08 22.66
C THR A 15 -0.25 14.31 21.33
N LEU A 16 -1.31 13.54 21.05
CA LEU A 16 -1.62 12.99 19.73
C LEU A 16 -2.15 14.13 18.84
N SER A 17 -1.30 15.09 18.55
CA SER A 17 -1.58 16.17 17.61
C SER A 17 -0.40 16.27 16.66
N GLY A 18 -0.57 15.81 15.43
CA GLY A 18 0.38 16.04 14.35
C GLY A 18 0.95 14.83 13.60
N LYS A 19 0.41 13.61 13.75
CA LYS A 19 0.86 12.43 12.99
C LYS A 19 -0.10 11.97 11.89
N SER A 20 -1.11 12.76 11.55
CA SER A 20 -1.95 12.49 10.40
C SER A 20 -1.20 12.91 9.13
N LEU A 21 -0.89 11.98 8.24
CA LEU A 21 -0.34 12.15 6.89
C LEU A 21 1.18 11.96 6.68
N SER A 22 1.99 11.62 7.68
CA SER A 22 3.39 11.28 7.40
C SER A 22 3.52 10.01 6.55
N TRP A 23 2.64 9.05 6.72
CA TRP A 23 2.63 7.79 5.97
C TRP A 23 2.25 7.94 4.50
N ALA A 24 1.39 8.91 4.15
CA ALA A 24 1.03 9.20 2.76
C ALA A 24 2.20 9.85 2.00
N ASN A 25 2.98 10.70 2.69
CA ASN A 25 4.22 11.24 2.16
C ASN A 25 5.35 10.21 2.10
N ASP A 26 5.36 9.21 3.00
CA ASP A 26 6.30 8.10 2.94
C ASP A 26 6.00 7.14 1.79
N LEU A 27 4.74 6.92 1.43
CA LEU A 27 4.39 6.12 0.25
C LEU A 27 4.94 6.72 -1.05
N SER A 28 5.08 8.03 -1.15
CA SER A 28 5.69 8.69 -2.30
C SER A 28 7.23 8.66 -2.27
N ARG A 29 7.84 8.58 -1.08
CA ARG A 29 9.30 8.55 -0.92
C ARG A 29 9.91 7.16 -1.05
N SER A 30 9.19 6.09 -0.63
CA SER A 30 9.76 4.76 -0.47
C SER A 30 9.98 3.99 -1.78
N ARG A 31 9.63 4.55 -2.94
CA ARG A 31 9.64 3.80 -4.20
C ARG A 31 10.83 4.03 -5.13
N LYS A 32 11.87 4.74 -4.68
CA LYS A 32 13.01 5.06 -5.56
C LYS A 32 14.15 4.05 -5.58
N SER A 33 14.07 2.93 -4.88
CA SER A 33 15.17 1.96 -4.79
C SER A 33 14.78 0.50 -4.99
N GLY A 34 13.77 0.24 -5.83
CA GLY A 34 13.64 -1.10 -6.42
C GLY A 34 14.83 -1.37 -7.34
N PRO A 35 15.18 -2.63 -7.66
CA PRO A 35 16.24 -2.92 -8.60
C PRO A 35 15.98 -2.14 -9.89
N SER A 36 16.95 -1.31 -10.19
CA SER A 36 16.93 -0.28 -11.22
C SER A 36 16.64 -0.86 -12.61
N ARG A 37 15.38 -0.90 -13.00
CA ARG A 37 15.10 -0.46 -14.37
C ARG A 37 14.89 1.04 -14.30
N LYS A 38 15.72 1.79 -15.03
CA LYS A 38 15.55 3.21 -15.31
C LYS A 38 14.06 3.45 -15.52
N ASP A 39 13.50 4.36 -14.78
CA ASP A 39 12.10 4.80 -14.91
C ASP A 39 11.83 5.06 -16.40
N LYS A 40 11.33 4.06 -17.10
CA LYS A 40 11.03 4.18 -18.50
C LYS A 40 9.74 4.96 -18.61
N ASP A 41 9.81 6.12 -19.22
CA ASP A 41 8.63 6.87 -19.57
C ASP A 41 7.80 6.06 -20.60
N TRP A 42 6.62 5.65 -20.19
CA TRP A 42 5.68 4.90 -20.99
C TRP A 42 4.64 5.77 -21.70
N SER A 43 4.66 7.10 -21.49
CA SER A 43 3.65 8.05 -21.97
C SER A 43 3.43 8.02 -23.49
N MET A 44 4.49 7.68 -24.25
CA MET A 44 4.44 7.58 -25.72
C MET A 44 4.30 6.13 -26.23
N SER A 45 4.09 5.16 -25.34
CA SER A 45 3.98 3.75 -25.72
C SER A 45 2.53 3.32 -25.88
N SER A 46 2.25 2.43 -26.83
CA SER A 46 0.90 1.84 -26.93
C SER A 46 0.63 0.90 -25.73
N ASN A 47 -0.66 0.75 -25.38
CA ASN A 47 -1.07 -0.18 -24.32
C ASN A 47 -0.56 -1.62 -24.56
N SER A 48 -0.48 -2.05 -25.83
CA SER A 48 0.08 -3.36 -26.18
C SER A 48 1.55 -3.48 -25.79
N THR A 49 2.34 -2.42 -26.05
CA THR A 49 3.78 -2.40 -25.65
C THR A 49 3.91 -2.36 -24.13
N ILE A 50 3.12 -1.54 -23.46
CA ILE A 50 3.10 -1.44 -22.00
C ILE A 50 2.73 -2.79 -21.36
N SER A 51 1.70 -3.46 -21.86
CA SER A 51 1.22 -4.76 -21.35
C SER A 51 2.32 -5.84 -21.39
N VAL A 52 3.18 -5.81 -22.39
CA VAL A 52 4.27 -6.78 -22.53
C VAL A 52 5.47 -6.40 -21.68
N HIS A 53 5.91 -5.14 -21.74
CA HIS A 53 7.23 -4.75 -21.27
C HIS A 53 7.26 -4.02 -19.92
N ALA A 54 6.18 -3.32 -19.53
CA ALA A 54 6.18 -2.59 -18.26
C ALA A 54 6.21 -3.55 -17.07
N GLY A 55 6.83 -3.11 -15.98
CA GLY A 55 6.91 -3.87 -14.73
C GLY A 55 7.78 -5.13 -14.79
N THR A 56 8.38 -5.49 -15.95
CA THR A 56 9.30 -6.62 -16.02
C THR A 56 10.55 -6.31 -15.21
N MET A 57 10.96 -7.24 -14.36
CA MET A 57 12.20 -7.16 -13.59
C MET A 57 13.30 -7.94 -14.30
N ASP A 58 14.48 -7.34 -14.38
CA ASP A 58 15.65 -8.03 -14.92
C ASP A 58 16.10 -9.13 -13.95
N ASP A 59 16.38 -10.31 -14.49
CA ASP A 59 16.98 -11.41 -13.74
C ASP A 59 18.39 -11.65 -14.23
N ASP A 60 19.35 -10.99 -13.59
CA ASP A 60 20.77 -11.10 -13.94
C ASP A 60 21.34 -12.50 -13.72
N SER A 61 20.66 -13.34 -12.94
CA SER A 61 21.12 -14.70 -12.61
C SER A 61 20.88 -15.69 -13.74
N THR A 62 19.76 -15.55 -14.45
CA THR A 62 19.37 -16.46 -15.54
C THR A 62 19.23 -15.79 -16.90
N GLY A 63 19.15 -14.45 -16.93
CA GLY A 63 18.84 -13.68 -18.14
C GLY A 63 17.39 -13.85 -18.59
N ALA A 64 16.48 -14.21 -17.69
CA ALA A 64 15.06 -14.37 -18.01
C ALA A 64 14.45 -13.06 -18.50
N VAL A 65 13.77 -13.12 -19.65
CA VAL A 65 13.12 -11.93 -20.25
C VAL A 65 11.86 -11.52 -19.49
N GLY A 66 11.12 -12.49 -18.96
CA GLY A 66 9.95 -12.26 -18.11
C GLY A 66 10.32 -12.33 -16.62
N THR A 67 9.64 -11.58 -15.78
CA THR A 67 9.84 -11.67 -14.33
C THR A 67 9.54 -13.09 -13.85
N PRO A 68 10.49 -13.79 -13.19
CA PRO A 68 10.22 -15.08 -12.57
C PRO A 68 9.12 -15.00 -11.49
N ILE A 69 8.47 -16.14 -11.25
CA ILE A 69 7.49 -16.22 -10.14
C ILE A 69 8.24 -16.54 -8.84
N TYR A 70 8.22 -15.60 -7.90
CA TYR A 70 8.89 -15.74 -6.61
C TYR A 70 7.90 -16.31 -5.57
N GLN A 71 7.86 -17.62 -5.43
CA GLN A 71 7.01 -18.35 -4.47
C GLN A 71 7.73 -18.49 -3.12
N THR A 72 8.13 -17.38 -2.53
CA THR A 72 8.78 -17.38 -1.20
C THR A 72 8.14 -16.35 -0.30
N SER A 73 8.15 -16.62 1.00
CA SER A 73 7.73 -15.65 2.02
C SER A 73 8.90 -14.85 2.58
N THR A 74 10.12 -15.39 2.53
CA THR A 74 11.32 -14.80 3.14
C THR A 74 12.43 -14.68 2.11
N PHE A 75 13.32 -13.72 2.33
CA PHE A 75 14.49 -13.45 1.51
C PHE A 75 15.74 -13.44 2.37
N THR A 76 16.90 -13.69 1.77
CA THR A 76 18.17 -13.58 2.49
C THR A 76 18.42 -12.12 2.88
N LEU A 77 18.75 -11.89 4.16
CA LEU A 77 19.05 -10.57 4.68
C LEU A 77 20.55 -10.35 4.71
N GLY A 78 21.01 -9.32 4.04
CA GLY A 78 22.35 -8.76 4.19
C GLY A 78 22.34 -7.55 5.11
N GLU A 79 23.48 -6.90 5.24
CA GLU A 79 23.64 -5.71 6.10
C GLU A 79 22.71 -4.57 5.65
N SER A 80 22.54 -4.37 4.34
CA SER A 80 21.68 -3.31 3.80
C SER A 80 20.20 -3.51 4.13
N GLU A 81 19.73 -4.76 4.20
CA GLU A 81 18.37 -5.11 4.58
C GLU A 81 18.13 -4.91 6.07
N TYR A 82 19.12 -5.24 6.91
CA TYR A 82 19.04 -4.97 8.35
C TYR A 82 18.99 -3.48 8.64
N CYS A 83 19.86 -2.67 8.04
CA CYS A 83 19.81 -1.22 8.16
C CYS A 83 18.46 -0.65 7.72
N ALA A 84 17.91 -1.10 6.59
CA ALA A 84 16.60 -0.67 6.11
C ALA A 84 15.46 -1.00 7.09
N VAL A 85 15.54 -2.14 7.79
CA VAL A 85 14.56 -2.48 8.85
C VAL A 85 14.66 -1.54 10.03
N GLU A 86 15.88 -1.27 10.51
CA GLU A 86 16.14 -0.40 11.66
C GLU A 86 15.73 1.05 11.39
N GLU A 87 15.92 1.52 10.16
CA GLU A 87 15.55 2.85 9.71
C GLU A 87 14.06 3.00 9.33
N GLY A 88 13.27 1.91 9.40
CA GLY A 88 11.85 1.92 9.04
C GLY A 88 11.57 1.82 7.54
N HIS A 89 12.58 1.51 6.73
CA HIS A 89 12.51 1.38 5.27
C HIS A 89 12.41 -0.08 4.78
N ALA A 90 11.86 -0.97 5.60
CA ALA A 90 11.71 -2.40 5.28
C ALA A 90 10.92 -2.68 3.98
N ARG A 91 10.06 -1.74 3.57
CA ARG A 91 9.27 -1.85 2.33
C ARG A 91 10.07 -1.55 1.05
N ASP A 92 11.25 -0.99 1.17
CA ASP A 92 12.12 -0.66 0.05
C ASP A 92 13.02 -1.85 -0.34
N LYS A 93 12.93 -2.93 0.41
CA LYS A 93 13.73 -4.13 0.26
C LYS A 93 12.86 -5.38 0.23
N PHE A 94 13.36 -6.43 -0.41
CA PHE A 94 12.75 -7.75 -0.31
C PHE A 94 13.28 -8.46 0.94
N ILE A 95 12.50 -8.39 2.00
CA ILE A 95 12.83 -8.96 3.31
C ILE A 95 11.83 -10.07 3.62
N TYR A 96 10.58 -9.77 3.46
CA TYR A 96 9.46 -10.66 3.71
C TYR A 96 8.28 -10.25 2.79
N THR A 97 7.60 -11.25 2.19
CA THR A 97 6.55 -11.01 1.18
C THR A 97 5.43 -10.06 1.63
N ARG A 98 5.13 -9.96 2.93
CA ARG A 98 4.17 -8.97 3.45
C ARG A 98 4.60 -7.52 3.21
N TYR A 99 5.91 -7.25 3.15
CA TYR A 99 6.44 -5.92 2.84
C TYR A 99 6.60 -5.70 1.34
N GLY A 100 6.94 -6.76 0.62
CA GLY A 100 7.09 -6.75 -0.83
C GLY A 100 7.59 -8.08 -1.37
N ASN A 101 7.23 -8.36 -2.62
CA ASN A 101 7.68 -9.54 -3.35
C ASN A 101 7.93 -9.13 -4.81
N PRO A 102 9.01 -9.60 -5.46
CA PRO A 102 9.30 -9.21 -6.84
C PRO A 102 8.15 -9.45 -7.81
N SER A 103 7.40 -10.57 -7.67
CA SER A 103 6.24 -10.86 -8.52
C SER A 103 5.11 -9.84 -8.30
N GLN A 104 4.86 -9.43 -7.06
CA GLN A 104 3.86 -8.40 -6.75
C GLN A 104 4.29 -7.04 -7.31
N TRP A 105 5.57 -6.68 -7.17
CA TRP A 105 6.10 -5.42 -7.70
C TRP A 105 6.00 -5.36 -9.22
N ALA A 106 6.30 -6.46 -9.91
CA ALA A 106 6.16 -6.53 -11.36
C ALA A 106 4.72 -6.24 -11.82
N VAL A 107 3.72 -6.82 -11.16
CA VAL A 107 2.30 -6.58 -11.45
C VAL A 107 1.89 -5.15 -11.10
N GLN A 108 2.27 -4.66 -9.93
CA GLN A 108 1.96 -3.29 -9.48
C GLN A 108 2.53 -2.23 -10.44
N ASN A 109 3.80 -2.37 -10.84
CA ASN A 109 4.42 -1.45 -11.78
C ASN A 109 3.78 -1.50 -13.17
N LYS A 110 3.37 -2.69 -13.62
CA LYS A 110 2.67 -2.86 -14.89
C LYS A 110 1.30 -2.20 -14.86
N LEU A 111 0.53 -2.41 -13.81
CA LEU A 111 -0.78 -1.78 -13.65
C LEU A 111 -0.66 -0.25 -13.55
N ALA A 112 0.29 0.25 -12.77
CA ALA A 112 0.54 1.68 -12.69
C ALA A 112 0.87 2.28 -14.07
N ALA A 113 1.70 1.61 -14.87
CA ALA A 113 2.05 2.08 -16.21
C ALA A 113 0.85 2.05 -17.18
N LEU A 114 -0.01 1.03 -17.10
CA LEU A 114 -1.22 0.92 -17.93
C LEU A 114 -2.26 1.98 -17.59
N GLU A 115 -2.42 2.30 -16.32
CA GLU A 115 -3.36 3.30 -15.81
C GLU A 115 -2.79 4.72 -15.85
N GLY A 116 -1.54 4.92 -16.26
CA GLY A 116 -0.86 6.21 -16.20
C GLY A 116 -0.73 6.75 -14.77
N ALA A 117 -0.74 5.88 -13.79
CA ALA A 117 -0.67 6.20 -12.36
C ALA A 117 0.78 6.20 -11.84
N GLU A 118 1.03 6.97 -10.81
CA GLU A 118 2.35 6.99 -10.13
C GLU A 118 2.67 5.63 -9.52
N SER A 119 1.66 4.90 -9.04
CA SER A 119 1.83 3.61 -8.41
C SER A 119 0.53 2.83 -8.32
N ALA A 120 0.63 1.52 -8.11
CA ALA A 120 -0.49 0.63 -7.87
C ALA A 120 -0.18 -0.34 -6.71
N LEU A 121 -1.23 -0.85 -6.08
CA LEU A 121 -1.15 -1.91 -5.09
C LEU A 121 -2.05 -3.06 -5.51
N VAL A 122 -1.58 -4.30 -5.30
CA VAL A 122 -2.38 -5.50 -5.53
C VAL A 122 -2.80 -6.11 -4.20
N PHE A 123 -4.02 -6.63 -4.18
CA PHE A 123 -4.64 -7.26 -3.02
C PHE A 123 -5.12 -8.67 -3.37
N SER A 124 -5.39 -9.47 -2.36
CA SER A 124 -5.87 -10.85 -2.53
C SER A 124 -7.31 -10.95 -3.06
N SER A 125 -8.07 -9.85 -3.02
CA SER A 125 -9.43 -9.78 -3.55
C SER A 125 -9.83 -8.34 -3.86
N GLY A 126 -10.85 -8.16 -4.72
CA GLY A 126 -11.43 -6.84 -5.00
C GLY A 126 -12.01 -6.18 -3.75
N MET A 127 -12.65 -6.96 -2.87
CA MET A 127 -13.16 -6.43 -1.59
C MET A 127 -12.04 -5.93 -0.68
N ALA A 128 -10.90 -6.63 -0.64
CA ALA A 128 -9.72 -6.15 0.10
C ALA A 128 -9.19 -4.84 -0.49
N ALA A 129 -9.16 -4.70 -1.81
CA ALA A 129 -8.74 -3.47 -2.47
C ALA A 129 -9.70 -2.30 -2.15
N ILE A 130 -11.01 -2.51 -2.25
CA ILE A 130 -12.03 -1.49 -1.93
C ILE A 130 -11.92 -1.07 -0.46
N THR A 131 -11.92 -2.04 0.45
CA THR A 131 -11.84 -1.78 1.89
C THR A 131 -10.57 -0.99 2.25
N ALA A 132 -9.41 -1.45 1.76
CA ALA A 132 -8.16 -0.79 2.03
C ALA A 132 -8.10 0.62 1.46
N SER A 133 -8.63 0.84 0.24
CA SER A 133 -8.66 2.17 -0.39
C SER A 133 -9.51 3.15 0.40
N VAL A 134 -10.72 2.75 0.80
CA VAL A 134 -11.61 3.63 1.57
C VAL A 134 -11.04 3.91 2.95
N MET A 135 -10.60 2.87 3.68
CA MET A 135 -10.03 3.04 5.02
C MET A 135 -8.71 3.80 5.05
N ALA A 136 -7.97 3.82 3.94
CA ALA A 136 -6.75 4.60 3.82
C ALA A 136 -7.01 6.11 3.66
N LEU A 137 -8.18 6.49 3.18
CA LEU A 137 -8.55 7.88 2.89
C LEU A 137 -9.51 8.48 3.92
N MET A 138 -10.16 7.64 4.74
CA MET A 138 -11.25 8.03 5.62
C MET A 138 -10.88 7.83 7.08
N ASP A 139 -11.27 8.81 7.87
CA ASP A 139 -11.19 8.78 9.33
C ASP A 139 -12.60 8.64 9.93
N LYS A 140 -12.67 8.45 11.25
CA LYS A 140 -13.93 8.51 12.00
C LYS A 140 -14.61 9.87 11.79
N GLY A 141 -15.85 9.85 11.38
CA GLY A 141 -16.64 11.04 11.06
C GLY A 141 -16.56 11.47 9.60
N SER A 142 -15.75 10.79 8.77
CA SER A 142 -15.74 11.03 7.33
C SER A 142 -17.08 10.62 6.70
N HIS A 143 -17.45 11.33 5.62
CA HIS A 143 -18.68 11.09 4.88
C HIS A 143 -18.37 10.55 3.48
N VAL A 144 -19.01 9.43 3.14
CA VAL A 144 -18.89 8.76 1.85
C VAL A 144 -20.24 8.86 1.12
N VAL A 145 -20.22 9.31 -0.11
CA VAL A 145 -21.36 9.24 -1.02
C VAL A 145 -21.09 8.12 -2.02
N ALA A 146 -21.99 7.16 -2.09
CA ALA A 146 -21.85 5.98 -2.94
C ALA A 146 -23.09 5.77 -3.80
N SER A 147 -22.92 5.13 -4.98
CA SER A 147 -24.04 4.65 -5.76
C SER A 147 -24.80 3.57 -4.99
N ASN A 148 -26.14 3.55 -5.11
CA ASN A 148 -26.95 2.44 -4.61
C ASN A 148 -26.82 1.18 -5.47
N GLU A 149 -26.31 1.30 -6.70
CA GLU A 149 -26.05 0.20 -7.64
C GLU A 149 -24.61 -0.30 -7.49
N LEU A 150 -24.35 -1.05 -6.40
CA LEU A 150 -23.05 -1.64 -6.11
C LEU A 150 -23.10 -3.17 -6.09
N TYR A 151 -21.93 -3.79 -6.26
CA TYR A 151 -21.78 -5.19 -5.92
C TYR A 151 -22.23 -5.44 -4.46
N GLY A 152 -23.02 -6.49 -4.24
CA GLY A 152 -23.63 -6.75 -2.92
C GLY A 152 -22.67 -6.76 -1.75
N GLY A 153 -21.43 -7.28 -1.92
CA GLY A 153 -20.39 -7.23 -0.90
C GLY A 153 -19.95 -5.80 -0.57
N THR A 154 -19.82 -4.94 -1.59
CA THR A 154 -19.46 -3.53 -1.39
C THR A 154 -20.60 -2.76 -0.73
N TYR A 155 -21.84 -3.01 -1.16
CA TYR A 155 -23.01 -2.42 -0.51
C TYR A 155 -23.09 -2.80 0.97
N ASN A 156 -22.91 -4.09 1.30
CA ASN A 156 -22.91 -4.54 2.69
C ASN A 156 -21.80 -3.89 3.52
N LEU A 157 -20.58 -3.80 2.98
CA LEU A 157 -19.46 -3.12 3.62
C LEU A 157 -19.78 -1.67 3.96
N PHE A 158 -20.36 -0.94 3.01
CA PHE A 158 -20.67 0.48 3.16
C PHE A 158 -21.87 0.71 4.09
N ASN A 159 -22.91 -0.12 3.97
CA ASN A 159 -24.15 0.05 4.73
C ASN A 159 -24.03 -0.45 6.18
N ASN A 160 -23.28 -1.52 6.42
CA ASN A 160 -23.27 -2.20 7.72
C ASN A 160 -21.96 -2.06 8.47
N GLU A 161 -20.81 -2.13 7.77
CA GLU A 161 -19.51 -2.19 8.44
C GLU A 161 -18.91 -0.80 8.68
N PHE A 162 -18.88 0.07 7.65
CA PHE A 162 -18.29 1.40 7.78
C PHE A 162 -18.94 2.28 8.86
N PRO A 163 -20.27 2.26 9.08
CA PRO A 163 -20.86 2.96 10.21
C PRO A 163 -20.36 2.50 11.58
N THR A 164 -19.95 1.23 11.72
CA THR A 164 -19.37 0.75 12.99
C THR A 164 -18.01 1.36 13.28
N PHE A 165 -17.27 1.79 12.25
CA PHE A 165 -16.02 2.55 12.36
C PHE A 165 -16.27 4.06 12.52
N GLY A 166 -17.55 4.49 12.55
CA GLY A 166 -17.95 5.88 12.71
C GLY A 166 -17.90 6.70 11.43
N MET A 167 -17.90 6.05 10.27
CA MET A 167 -18.06 6.69 8.97
C MET A 167 -19.54 6.90 8.67
N ILE A 168 -19.88 7.97 7.95
CA ILE A 168 -21.22 8.27 7.47
C ILE A 168 -21.29 7.88 6.00
N VAL A 169 -22.30 7.11 5.61
CA VAL A 169 -22.47 6.68 4.22
C VAL A 169 -23.86 7.04 3.73
N ASP A 170 -23.94 7.77 2.63
CA ASP A 170 -25.15 8.07 1.90
C ASP A 170 -25.14 7.39 0.53
N PHE A 171 -26.26 6.77 0.19
CA PHE A 171 -26.46 6.16 -1.12
C PHE A 171 -27.28 7.06 -2.01
N VAL A 172 -26.84 7.20 -3.25
CA VAL A 172 -27.50 8.02 -4.26
C VAL A 172 -27.84 7.20 -5.50
N ASP A 173 -28.89 7.59 -6.20
CA ASP A 173 -29.20 7.04 -7.52
C ASP A 173 -28.23 7.66 -8.54
N PRO A 174 -27.41 6.86 -9.27
CA PRO A 174 -26.45 7.38 -10.23
C PRO A 174 -27.10 7.95 -11.49
N THR A 175 -28.42 7.74 -11.67
CA THR A 175 -29.17 8.21 -12.85
C THR A 175 -29.90 9.52 -12.61
N ASN A 176 -29.88 10.06 -11.38
CA ASN A 176 -30.60 11.29 -11.00
C ASN A 176 -29.65 12.43 -10.66
#